data_1d6a31ef4ce229ca09c1ee78c1757659
#
_entry.id   1d6a31ef4ce229ca09c1ee78c1757659
#
_cell.length_a   1.000
_cell.length_b   1.000
_cell.length_c   1.000
_cell.angle_alpha   90.00
_cell.angle_beta   90.00
_cell.angle_gamma   90.00
#
_symmetry.space_group_name_H-M   'P 1'
#
loop_
_entity.id
_entity.type
_entity.pdbx_description
1 polymer ?
#
loop_
_entity_poly.entity_id
_entity_poly.type
_entity_poly.pdbx_seq_one_letter_code
_entity_poly.pdbx_strand_id
1 'polypeptide(L)'
;AGAGGLALGLEASGFDSVAFNEIDHDACETLRKNRPEWNVIEGDIENIDFTQFHDIDLVSGGFPCQAFSYAGNRFGFEDTRGTLFFQFARAIREIQPRVFLGENVRGLLTHDKGRTIGVIKGAIREIGYTLIEPQVLKALFYKVPQKRERLFLVGIRNDLAHHQARFKWPDPAQRVYTVRDALKKGDLYPTDVPDSQGVLYTKWKTEIIARIPQGGYWRDLPIQLQKQLLKGSFHLEGGKTGIGRRLSWNEPSLTLTCAPAQNQTGRCHPEETRPLTVREYARIQTFPDDWDFCGSTMSQYKQIGNAVPVNLAAAVGRRLVALLNEMEAEAPDFSLQHPAWRHGIRYPDGAVQMLLLEPSTMYLVDDSPVTLLGTYRKSCREWIVSSNLYNYPVTDSEIEKCQPLRSVSRLILVRKNDSRLFFK
;
A
#
# COMPACT_ATOMS: atom_id res chain seq x y z
N ALA A 1 3.86 0.12 -8.53
CA ALA A 1 3.48 1.11 -7.49
C ALA A 1 2.26 1.94 -7.90
N GLY A 2 2.00 2.06 -9.20
CA GLY A 2 0.96 2.95 -9.74
C GLY A 2 1.30 4.41 -9.46
N ALA A 3 0.27 5.25 -9.41
CA ALA A 3 0.42 6.69 -9.16
C ALA A 3 0.50 7.06 -7.67
N GLY A 4 0.86 6.14 -6.79
CA GLY A 4 1.14 6.43 -5.39
C GLY A 4 -0.04 6.39 -4.42
N GLY A 5 -1.27 6.02 -4.84
CA GLY A 5 -2.42 6.07 -3.93
C GLY A 5 -2.28 5.19 -2.68
N LEU A 6 -1.75 3.97 -2.84
CA LEU A 6 -1.43 3.08 -1.71
C LEU A 6 -0.28 3.65 -0.87
N ALA A 7 0.78 4.14 -1.53
CA ALA A 7 1.96 4.70 -0.88
C ALA A 7 1.63 5.92 -0.01
N LEU A 8 0.88 6.90 -0.55
CA LEU A 8 0.42 8.06 0.20
C LEU A 8 -0.39 7.70 1.44
N GLY A 9 -1.24 6.68 1.34
CA GLY A 9 -2.00 6.21 2.49
C GLY A 9 -1.12 5.55 3.54
N LEU A 10 -0.10 4.80 3.14
CA LEU A 10 0.87 4.20 4.04
C LEU A 10 1.77 5.28 4.67
N GLU A 11 2.26 6.26 3.88
CA GLU A 11 3.01 7.43 4.38
C GLU A 11 2.19 8.18 5.44
N ALA A 12 0.92 8.48 5.15
CA ALA A 12 0.00 9.14 6.10
C ALA A 12 -0.30 8.31 7.37
N SER A 13 0.10 7.04 7.39
CA SER A 13 -0.05 6.13 8.53
C SER A 13 1.22 6.03 9.38
N GLY A 14 2.32 6.67 8.96
CA GLY A 14 3.60 6.67 9.66
C GLY A 14 4.60 5.64 9.11
N PHE A 15 4.50 5.31 7.84
CA PHE A 15 5.50 4.51 7.15
C PHE A 15 6.43 5.40 6.31
N ASP A 16 7.72 5.09 6.25
CA ASP A 16 8.69 5.67 5.34
C ASP A 16 8.93 4.76 4.14
N SER A 17 8.83 5.32 2.95
CA SER A 17 9.01 4.58 1.71
C SER A 17 10.48 4.40 1.36
N VAL A 18 10.90 3.16 1.09
CA VAL A 18 12.30 2.83 0.74
C VAL A 18 12.50 2.73 -0.77
N ALA A 19 11.60 2.05 -1.49
CA ALA A 19 11.65 1.95 -2.94
C ALA A 19 10.28 1.63 -3.54
N PHE A 20 10.12 1.97 -4.81
CA PHE A 20 8.93 1.69 -5.61
C PHE A 20 9.35 1.05 -6.92
N ASN A 21 8.68 -0.02 -7.33
CA ASN A 21 8.79 -0.53 -8.67
C ASN A 21 7.53 -0.23 -9.47
N GLU A 22 7.71 0.29 -10.66
CA GLU A 22 6.64 0.58 -11.62
C GLU A 22 7.17 0.46 -13.06
N ILE A 23 6.36 -0.06 -13.96
CA ILE A 23 6.71 -0.21 -15.38
C ILE A 23 6.13 0.93 -16.25
N ASP A 24 5.05 1.58 -15.78
CA ASP A 24 4.40 2.67 -16.51
C ASP A 24 5.20 3.97 -16.30
N HIS A 25 5.80 4.47 -17.37
CA HIS A 25 6.65 5.66 -17.36
C HIS A 25 5.92 6.89 -16.77
N ASP A 26 4.68 7.15 -17.19
CA ASP A 26 3.92 8.31 -16.71
C ASP A 26 3.63 8.20 -15.20
N ALA A 27 3.42 6.99 -14.69
CA ALA A 27 3.26 6.74 -13.26
C ALA A 27 4.58 6.94 -12.50
N CYS A 28 5.72 6.52 -13.06
CA CYS A 28 7.04 6.79 -12.48
C CYS A 28 7.32 8.29 -12.38
N GLU A 29 7.04 9.04 -13.46
CA GLU A 29 7.18 10.49 -13.46
C GLU A 29 6.24 11.18 -12.47
N THR A 30 5.02 10.67 -12.31
CA THR A 30 4.10 11.13 -11.27
C THR A 30 4.71 10.98 -9.87
N LEU A 31 5.29 9.82 -9.55
CA LEU A 31 5.93 9.57 -8.25
C LEU A 31 7.14 10.50 -8.04
N ARG A 32 8.05 10.56 -9.00
CA ARG A 32 9.28 11.39 -8.95
C ARG A 32 8.98 12.87 -8.82
N LYS A 33 7.96 13.37 -9.53
CA LYS A 33 7.57 14.78 -9.48
C LYS A 33 7.07 15.19 -8.08
N ASN A 34 6.27 14.34 -7.45
CA ASN A 34 5.64 14.65 -6.17
C ASN A 34 6.51 14.33 -4.96
N ARG A 35 7.44 13.38 -5.11
CA ARG A 35 8.37 12.91 -4.08
C ARG A 35 9.74 12.66 -4.72
N PRO A 36 10.54 13.70 -4.96
CA PRO A 36 11.87 13.56 -5.57
C PRO A 36 12.82 12.66 -4.77
N GLU A 37 12.58 12.55 -3.47
CA GLU A 37 13.35 11.70 -2.54
C GLU A 37 12.99 10.21 -2.64
N TRP A 38 11.88 9.86 -3.27
CA TRP A 38 11.49 8.46 -3.41
C TRP A 38 12.35 7.73 -4.43
N ASN A 39 12.85 6.57 -4.04
CA ASN A 39 13.59 5.68 -4.95
C ASN A 39 12.61 4.94 -5.89
N VAL A 40 12.36 5.51 -7.06
CA VAL A 40 11.45 4.95 -8.09
C VAL A 40 12.25 4.16 -9.11
N ILE A 41 12.17 2.84 -9.05
CA ILE A 41 12.79 1.89 -9.97
C ILE A 41 11.81 1.63 -11.11
N GLU A 42 12.06 2.29 -12.25
CA GLU A 42 11.27 2.13 -13.47
C GLU A 42 11.71 0.87 -14.22
N GLY A 43 10.79 -0.03 -14.50
CA GLY A 43 11.04 -1.24 -15.25
C GLY A 43 10.22 -2.45 -14.80
N ASP A 44 10.44 -3.56 -15.51
CA ASP A 44 9.77 -4.81 -15.20
C ASP A 44 10.25 -5.38 -13.87
N ILE A 45 9.32 -5.74 -13.01
CA ILE A 45 9.58 -6.35 -11.71
C ILE A 45 10.39 -7.66 -11.81
N GLU A 46 10.34 -8.34 -12.94
CA GLU A 46 11.13 -9.56 -13.18
C GLU A 46 12.63 -9.32 -13.12
N ASN A 47 13.07 -8.12 -13.49
CA ASN A 47 14.48 -7.73 -13.55
C ASN A 47 15.02 -7.18 -12.20
N ILE A 48 14.22 -7.13 -11.16
CA ILE A 48 14.64 -6.59 -9.86
C ILE A 48 15.32 -7.67 -9.04
N ASP A 49 16.53 -7.37 -8.57
CA ASP A 49 17.18 -8.13 -7.52
C ASP A 49 16.63 -7.66 -6.17
N PHE A 50 15.83 -8.50 -5.56
CA PHE A 50 15.24 -8.19 -4.27
C PHE A 50 16.17 -8.48 -3.09
N THR A 51 17.28 -9.17 -3.29
CA THR A 51 18.24 -9.49 -2.23
C THR A 51 19.05 -8.28 -1.77
N GLN A 52 19.09 -7.20 -2.58
CA GLN A 52 19.73 -5.95 -2.19
C GLN A 52 19.01 -5.17 -1.11
N PHE A 53 17.78 -5.55 -0.82
CA PHE A 53 16.93 -4.82 0.07
C PHE A 53 16.77 -5.55 1.41
N HIS A 54 17.11 -4.91 2.49
CA HIS A 54 17.27 -5.51 3.82
C HIS A 54 16.53 -4.70 4.91
N ASP A 55 16.03 -5.26 6.02
CA ASP A 55 15.27 -4.69 7.17
C ASP A 55 13.93 -4.02 6.80
N ILE A 56 13.06 -4.68 6.07
CA ILE A 56 11.75 -4.13 5.71
C ILE A 56 10.68 -4.67 6.62
N ASP A 57 9.88 -3.74 7.14
CA ASP A 57 8.73 -4.08 7.94
C ASP A 57 7.56 -4.53 7.06
N LEU A 58 7.37 -3.85 5.92
CA LEU A 58 6.22 -4.08 5.06
C LEU A 58 6.59 -4.12 3.58
N VAL A 59 6.24 -5.19 2.88
CA VAL A 59 6.12 -5.22 1.42
C VAL A 59 4.67 -5.07 1.03
N SER A 60 4.35 -4.10 0.18
CA SER A 60 3.01 -3.93 -0.35
C SER A 60 2.95 -4.01 -1.86
N GLY A 61 1.86 -4.54 -2.42
CA GLY A 61 1.68 -4.63 -3.87
C GLY A 61 0.23 -4.86 -4.29
N GLY A 62 -0.13 -4.23 -5.43
CA GLY A 62 -1.37 -4.50 -6.15
C GLY A 62 -1.04 -5.27 -7.42
N PHE A 63 -1.33 -6.56 -7.45
CA PHE A 63 -1.13 -7.39 -8.64
C PHE A 63 -2.45 -7.57 -9.39
N PRO A 64 -2.46 -7.61 -10.76
CA PRO A 64 -3.69 -7.80 -11.51
C PRO A 64 -4.26 -9.21 -11.31
N CYS A 65 -5.58 -9.32 -11.40
CA CYS A 65 -6.29 -10.60 -11.43
C CYS A 65 -6.13 -11.24 -12.83
N GLN A 66 -4.92 -11.75 -13.14
CA GLN A 66 -4.68 -12.52 -14.36
C GLN A 66 -4.97 -13.99 -14.12
N ALA A 67 -5.32 -14.70 -15.20
CA ALA A 67 -5.52 -16.14 -15.13
C ALA A 67 -4.23 -16.84 -14.67
N PHE A 68 -4.32 -17.57 -13.58
CA PHE A 68 -3.26 -18.48 -13.18
C PHE A 68 -3.23 -19.64 -14.16
N SER A 69 -2.03 -20.00 -14.67
CA SER A 69 -1.88 -21.13 -15.56
C SER A 69 -2.13 -22.43 -14.79
N TYR A 70 -3.10 -23.22 -15.23
CA TYR A 70 -3.47 -24.50 -14.60
C TYR A 70 -2.56 -25.63 -15.05
N ALA A 71 -1.31 -25.59 -14.67
CA ALA A 71 -0.40 -26.73 -14.89
C ALA A 71 -0.26 -27.53 -13.59
N GLY A 72 -1.30 -28.33 -13.26
CA GLY A 72 -1.21 -29.31 -12.20
C GLY A 72 -2.16 -29.15 -11.02
N ASN A 73 -2.34 -30.23 -10.24
CA ASN A 73 -3.17 -30.30 -9.04
C ASN A 73 -2.42 -29.83 -7.76
N ARG A 74 -1.36 -29.02 -7.89
CA ARG A 74 -0.54 -28.56 -6.77
C ARG A 74 -0.79 -27.09 -6.52
N PHE A 75 -1.03 -26.70 -5.28
CA PHE A 75 -1.25 -25.33 -4.85
C PHE A 75 0.02 -24.75 -4.21
N GLY A 76 1.12 -24.67 -4.99
CA GLY A 76 2.40 -24.22 -4.52
C GLY A 76 2.87 -22.90 -5.14
N PHE A 77 3.98 -22.36 -4.62
CA PHE A 77 4.60 -21.14 -5.13
C PHE A 77 4.97 -21.26 -6.63
N GLU A 78 5.50 -22.43 -7.03
CA GLU A 78 5.91 -22.72 -8.40
C GLU A 78 4.73 -22.70 -9.39
N ASP A 79 3.51 -23.03 -8.94
CA ASP A 79 2.30 -23.00 -9.77
C ASP A 79 1.86 -21.57 -10.13
N THR A 80 2.42 -20.56 -9.49
CA THR A 80 2.16 -19.15 -9.77
C THR A 80 3.11 -18.55 -10.79
N ARG A 81 4.10 -19.29 -11.29
CA ARG A 81 5.08 -18.84 -12.29
C ARG A 81 4.40 -18.24 -13.53
N GLY A 82 4.98 -17.16 -14.05
CA GLY A 82 4.43 -16.43 -15.19
C GLY A 82 3.26 -15.50 -14.84
N THR A 83 2.93 -15.33 -13.56
CA THR A 83 1.95 -14.35 -13.10
C THR A 83 2.64 -13.20 -12.34
N LEU A 84 2.05 -12.01 -12.34
CA LEU A 84 2.55 -10.91 -11.51
C LEU A 84 2.38 -11.18 -9.99
N PHE A 85 1.48 -12.07 -9.61
CA PHE A 85 1.43 -12.58 -8.23
C PHE A 85 2.71 -13.34 -7.86
N PHE A 86 3.27 -14.13 -8.79
CA PHE A 86 4.56 -14.81 -8.56
C PHE A 86 5.68 -13.83 -8.22
N GLN A 87 5.75 -12.70 -8.93
CA GLN A 87 6.76 -11.67 -8.66
C GLN A 87 6.55 -10.99 -7.30
N PHE A 88 5.30 -10.76 -6.92
CA PHE A 88 4.98 -10.25 -5.59
C PHE A 88 5.37 -11.26 -4.49
N ALA A 89 5.05 -12.54 -4.67
CA ALA A 89 5.44 -13.60 -3.74
C ALA A 89 6.97 -13.83 -3.73
N ARG A 90 7.66 -13.69 -4.88
CA ARG A 90 9.14 -13.71 -4.97
C ARG A 90 9.74 -12.57 -4.16
N ALA A 91 9.23 -11.36 -4.31
CA ALA A 91 9.65 -10.22 -3.52
C ALA A 91 9.52 -10.52 -2.01
N ILE A 92 8.38 -11.01 -1.54
CA ILE A 92 8.15 -11.38 -0.14
C ILE A 92 9.13 -12.46 0.32
N ARG A 93 9.37 -13.49 -0.50
CA ARG A 93 10.27 -14.59 -0.18
C ARG A 93 11.73 -14.17 -0.06
N GLU A 94 12.20 -13.31 -0.97
CA GLU A 94 13.60 -12.85 -1.01
C GLU A 94 13.88 -11.81 0.06
N ILE A 95 12.89 -10.98 0.37
CA ILE A 95 12.93 -9.85 1.31
C ILE A 95 12.72 -10.27 2.74
N GLN A 96 11.82 -11.22 2.97
CA GLN A 96 11.41 -11.65 4.30
C GLN A 96 10.89 -10.51 5.21
N PRO A 97 9.96 -9.63 4.74
CA PRO A 97 9.41 -8.57 5.59
C PRO A 97 8.68 -9.17 6.80
N ARG A 98 8.48 -8.40 7.86
CA ARG A 98 7.66 -8.83 9.00
C ARG A 98 6.21 -9.08 8.60
N VAL A 99 5.69 -8.18 7.73
CA VAL A 99 4.31 -8.20 7.23
C VAL A 99 4.30 -7.90 5.74
N PHE A 100 3.35 -8.44 5.00
CA PHE A 100 3.06 -7.97 3.66
C PHE A 100 1.59 -7.54 3.52
N LEU A 101 1.33 -6.64 2.56
CA LEU A 101 0.01 -6.17 2.18
C LEU A 101 -0.21 -6.39 0.68
N GLY A 102 -1.06 -7.35 0.31
CA GLY A 102 -1.54 -7.53 -1.06
C GLY A 102 -2.88 -6.81 -1.28
N GLU A 103 -3.04 -6.14 -2.42
CA GLU A 103 -4.32 -5.55 -2.82
C GLU A 103 -4.81 -6.16 -4.12
N ASN A 104 -6.13 -6.35 -4.23
CA ASN A 104 -6.76 -6.82 -5.46
C ASN A 104 -8.22 -6.39 -5.56
N VAL A 105 -8.86 -6.68 -6.68
CA VAL A 105 -10.30 -6.51 -6.84
C VAL A 105 -11.07 -7.63 -6.12
N ARG A 106 -12.29 -7.35 -5.64
CA ARG A 106 -13.17 -8.32 -4.98
C ARG A 106 -13.34 -9.62 -5.79
N GLY A 107 -13.37 -9.51 -7.14
CA GLY A 107 -13.56 -10.64 -8.04
C GLY A 107 -12.54 -11.77 -7.86
N LEU A 108 -11.36 -11.50 -7.30
CA LEU A 108 -10.34 -12.51 -7.02
C LEU A 108 -10.85 -13.63 -6.10
N LEU A 109 -11.74 -13.33 -5.14
CA LEU A 109 -12.30 -14.34 -4.23
C LEU A 109 -13.14 -15.40 -4.92
N THR A 110 -13.82 -15.01 -5.99
CA THR A 110 -14.72 -15.91 -6.75
C THR A 110 -14.13 -16.34 -8.10
N HIS A 111 -12.95 -15.82 -8.43
CA HIS A 111 -12.26 -16.16 -9.66
C HIS A 111 -12.03 -17.67 -9.71
N ASP A 112 -12.39 -18.26 -10.84
CA ASP A 112 -12.31 -19.70 -11.07
C ASP A 112 -12.88 -20.54 -9.90
N LYS A 113 -14.10 -20.19 -9.48
CA LYS A 113 -14.83 -20.87 -8.38
C LYS A 113 -14.03 -20.91 -7.06
N GLY A 114 -13.17 -19.93 -6.81
CA GLY A 114 -12.35 -19.82 -5.60
C GLY A 114 -11.01 -20.58 -5.67
N ARG A 115 -10.70 -21.25 -6.78
CA ARG A 115 -9.40 -21.95 -6.92
C ARG A 115 -8.21 -21.00 -6.86
N THR A 116 -8.34 -19.84 -7.49
CA THR A 116 -7.27 -18.82 -7.52
C THR A 116 -6.84 -18.37 -6.12
N ILE A 117 -7.78 -18.07 -5.24
CA ILE A 117 -7.43 -17.69 -3.86
C ILE A 117 -6.83 -18.86 -3.09
N GLY A 118 -7.22 -20.09 -3.40
CA GLY A 118 -6.61 -21.31 -2.86
C GLY A 118 -5.14 -21.44 -3.24
N VAL A 119 -4.79 -21.20 -4.51
CA VAL A 119 -3.39 -21.19 -4.99
C VAL A 119 -2.59 -20.10 -4.28
N ILE A 120 -3.14 -18.89 -4.17
CA ILE A 120 -2.50 -17.79 -3.44
C ILE A 120 -2.23 -18.16 -1.99
N LYS A 121 -3.23 -18.70 -1.26
CA LYS A 121 -3.08 -19.15 0.14
C LYS A 121 -2.00 -20.23 0.26
N GLY A 122 -1.92 -21.16 -0.69
CA GLY A 122 -0.89 -22.22 -0.75
C GLY A 122 0.51 -21.63 -0.92
N ALA A 123 0.72 -20.79 -1.93
CA ALA A 123 2.00 -20.14 -2.22
C ALA A 123 2.49 -19.26 -1.06
N ILE A 124 1.60 -18.50 -0.42
CA ILE A 124 1.93 -17.68 0.75
C ILE A 124 2.44 -18.55 1.92
N ARG A 125 1.78 -19.69 2.19
CA ARG A 125 2.21 -20.63 3.23
C ARG A 125 3.58 -21.23 2.92
N GLU A 126 3.83 -21.59 1.67
CA GLU A 126 5.08 -22.18 1.21
C GLU A 126 6.27 -21.22 1.37
N ILE A 127 6.07 -19.93 1.14
CA ILE A 127 7.12 -18.92 1.33
C ILE A 127 7.31 -18.48 2.80
N GLY A 128 6.66 -19.14 3.76
CA GLY A 128 6.89 -18.93 5.17
C GLY A 128 6.03 -17.86 5.84
N TYR A 129 4.82 -17.62 5.33
CA TYR A 129 3.89 -16.63 5.90
C TYR A 129 2.55 -17.23 6.28
N THR A 130 2.00 -16.72 7.38
CA THR A 130 0.63 -16.97 7.82
C THR A 130 -0.27 -15.85 7.31
N LEU A 131 -1.26 -16.21 6.49
CA LEU A 131 -2.22 -15.25 5.94
C LEU A 131 -3.37 -15.02 6.93
N ILE A 132 -3.61 -13.76 7.27
CA ILE A 132 -4.85 -13.34 7.94
C ILE A 132 -6.01 -13.54 6.98
N GLU A 133 -7.20 -13.89 7.48
CA GLU A 133 -8.35 -14.12 6.58
C GLU A 133 -8.61 -12.88 5.71
N PRO A 134 -8.54 -13.04 4.38
CA PRO A 134 -8.68 -11.93 3.45
C PRO A 134 -9.99 -11.16 3.61
N GLN A 135 -9.93 -9.84 3.55
CA GLN A 135 -11.09 -8.98 3.76
C GLN A 135 -11.38 -8.09 2.56
N VAL A 136 -12.65 -8.05 2.13
CA VAL A 136 -13.12 -7.05 1.17
C VAL A 136 -13.55 -5.80 1.91
N LEU A 137 -12.81 -4.72 1.72
CA LEU A 137 -13.13 -3.42 2.30
C LEU A 137 -13.88 -2.55 1.29
N LYS A 138 -14.99 -1.95 1.75
CA LYS A 138 -15.76 -0.98 0.97
C LYS A 138 -15.24 0.42 1.27
N ALA A 139 -14.62 1.05 0.29
CA ALA A 139 -13.96 2.35 0.43
C ALA A 139 -14.87 3.43 1.06
N LEU A 140 -16.16 3.39 0.76
CA LEU A 140 -17.15 4.34 1.30
C LEU A 140 -17.21 4.40 2.83
N PHE A 141 -16.71 3.35 3.52
CA PHE A 141 -16.63 3.32 4.98
C PHE A 141 -15.34 3.91 5.54
N TYR A 142 -14.42 4.36 4.68
CA TYR A 142 -13.09 4.86 5.09
C TYR A 142 -12.82 6.27 4.57
N LYS A 143 -13.81 7.17 4.71
CA LYS A 143 -13.76 8.56 4.25
C LYS A 143 -13.45 8.71 2.74
N VAL A 144 -13.91 7.75 1.93
CA VAL A 144 -13.78 7.78 0.47
C VAL A 144 -15.17 7.98 -0.14
N PRO A 145 -15.42 9.05 -0.90
CA PRO A 145 -16.72 9.35 -1.50
C PRO A 145 -17.01 8.48 -2.73
N GLN A 146 -16.77 7.15 -2.61
CA GLN A 146 -16.85 6.22 -3.75
C GLN A 146 -17.31 4.83 -3.31
N LYS A 147 -18.26 4.24 -4.04
CA LYS A 147 -18.71 2.86 -3.92
C LYS A 147 -17.69 1.93 -4.59
N ARG A 148 -16.50 1.77 -4.00
CA ARG A 148 -15.39 0.93 -4.49
C ARG A 148 -15.08 -0.16 -3.48
N GLU A 149 -14.91 -1.39 -3.94
CA GLU A 149 -14.55 -2.53 -3.12
C GLU A 149 -13.16 -3.03 -3.49
N ARG A 150 -12.34 -3.33 -2.49
CA ARG A 150 -11.00 -3.90 -2.65
C ARG A 150 -10.77 -5.03 -1.68
N LEU A 151 -10.20 -6.10 -2.20
CA LEU A 151 -9.70 -7.21 -1.40
C LEU A 151 -8.33 -6.87 -0.87
N PHE A 152 -8.12 -7.07 0.42
CA PHE A 152 -6.82 -6.97 1.05
C PHE A 152 -6.38 -8.33 1.60
N LEU A 153 -5.10 -8.61 1.40
CA LEU A 153 -4.37 -9.79 1.86
C LEU A 153 -3.28 -9.29 2.82
N VAL A 154 -3.34 -9.67 4.08
CA VAL A 154 -2.30 -9.35 5.06
C VAL A 154 -1.67 -10.66 5.50
N GLY A 155 -0.36 -10.77 5.36
CA GLY A 155 0.39 -11.93 5.84
C GLY A 155 1.44 -11.52 6.85
N ILE A 156 1.63 -12.36 7.84
CA ILE A 156 2.62 -12.22 8.90
C ILE A 156 3.64 -13.34 8.74
N ARG A 157 4.93 -13.02 8.86
CA ARG A 157 6.00 -14.02 8.80
C ARG A 157 5.82 -15.05 9.91
N ASN A 158 6.09 -16.33 9.63
CA ASN A 158 5.70 -17.44 10.52
C ASN A 158 6.32 -17.38 11.92
N ASP A 159 7.51 -16.82 12.09
CA ASP A 159 8.13 -16.58 13.39
C ASP A 159 7.35 -15.59 14.28
N LEU A 160 6.56 -14.71 13.63
CA LEU A 160 5.72 -13.69 14.26
C LEU A 160 4.22 -14.06 14.23
N ALA A 161 3.86 -15.28 13.79
CA ALA A 161 2.46 -15.66 13.54
C ALA A 161 1.58 -15.64 14.81
N HIS A 162 2.17 -15.71 16.02
CA HIS A 162 1.44 -15.58 17.28
C HIS A 162 0.76 -14.21 17.45
N HIS A 163 1.20 -13.18 16.73
CA HIS A 163 0.55 -11.87 16.68
C HIS A 163 -0.70 -11.83 15.78
N GLN A 164 -1.00 -12.89 15.00
CA GLN A 164 -2.14 -12.91 14.07
C GLN A 164 -3.47 -12.55 14.75
N ALA A 165 -3.71 -13.06 15.95
CA ALA A 165 -4.95 -12.83 16.70
C ALA A 165 -5.14 -11.35 17.13
N ARG A 166 -4.09 -10.54 17.10
CA ARG A 166 -4.11 -9.12 17.49
C ARG A 166 -4.45 -8.20 16.34
N PHE A 167 -4.21 -8.63 15.10
CA PHE A 167 -4.58 -7.82 13.95
C PHE A 167 -6.09 -7.65 13.85
N LYS A 168 -6.52 -6.39 13.73
CA LYS A 168 -7.92 -6.04 13.50
C LYS A 168 -8.05 -5.18 12.26
N TRP A 169 -8.98 -5.53 11.39
CA TRP A 169 -9.32 -4.70 10.25
C TRP A 169 -9.81 -3.32 10.72
N PRO A 170 -9.65 -2.25 9.91
CA PRO A 170 -10.02 -0.91 10.33
C PRO A 170 -11.52 -0.77 10.56
N ASP A 171 -11.89 0.00 11.59
CA ASP A 171 -13.28 0.32 11.89
C ASP A 171 -13.84 1.31 10.87
N PRO A 172 -15.15 1.21 10.54
CA PRO A 172 -15.80 2.14 9.64
C PRO A 172 -15.79 3.58 10.18
N ALA A 173 -15.75 4.56 9.28
CA ALA A 173 -15.99 5.96 9.63
C ALA A 173 -17.43 6.18 10.09
N GLN A 174 -17.66 7.20 10.90
CA GLN A 174 -18.96 7.51 11.49
C GLN A 174 -20.05 7.89 10.47
N ARG A 175 -19.64 8.36 9.28
CA ARG A 175 -20.55 8.71 8.19
C ARG A 175 -20.01 8.30 6.83
N VAL A 176 -20.91 8.20 5.88
CA VAL A 176 -20.57 8.02 4.45
C VAL A 176 -20.31 9.39 3.82
N TYR A 177 -19.23 9.50 3.08
CA TYR A 177 -18.86 10.68 2.33
C TYR A 177 -19.40 10.63 0.91
N THR A 178 -19.77 11.79 0.37
CA THR A 178 -20.49 11.95 -0.89
C THR A 178 -19.64 12.68 -1.94
N VAL A 179 -20.13 12.77 -3.18
CA VAL A 179 -19.51 13.57 -4.23
C VAL A 179 -19.37 15.03 -3.80
N ARG A 180 -20.33 15.57 -3.04
CA ARG A 180 -20.24 16.93 -2.49
C ARG A 180 -19.03 17.10 -1.58
N ASP A 181 -18.78 16.12 -0.69
CA ASP A 181 -17.61 16.16 0.22
C ASP A 181 -16.26 16.12 -0.54
N ALA A 182 -16.23 15.51 -1.73
CA ALA A 182 -15.04 15.51 -2.57
C ALA A 182 -14.85 16.82 -3.34
N LEU A 183 -15.93 17.40 -3.90
CA LEU A 183 -15.81 18.47 -4.88
C LEU A 183 -16.06 19.86 -4.28
N LYS A 184 -16.64 19.95 -3.09
CA LYS A 184 -16.91 21.18 -2.37
C LYS A 184 -16.10 21.29 -1.10
N LYS A 185 -15.84 22.50 -0.67
CA LYS A 185 -15.20 22.80 0.62
C LYS A 185 -15.91 22.07 1.76
N GLY A 186 -15.12 21.38 2.60
CA GLY A 186 -15.63 20.63 3.75
C GLY A 186 -14.55 19.82 4.45
N ASP A 187 -14.94 18.70 5.06
CA ASP A 187 -14.06 17.87 5.89
C ASP A 187 -12.92 17.19 5.13
N LEU A 188 -13.11 16.87 3.84
CA LEU A 188 -12.07 16.22 3.05
C LEU A 188 -11.11 17.22 2.44
N TYR A 189 -11.62 18.39 2.01
CA TYR A 189 -10.85 19.41 1.32
C TYR A 189 -11.20 20.81 1.83
N PRO A 190 -10.20 21.66 2.06
CA PRO A 190 -10.44 23.01 2.62
C PRO A 190 -11.02 23.99 1.61
N THR A 191 -11.07 23.64 0.33
CA THR A 191 -11.55 24.47 -0.79
C THR A 191 -12.50 23.68 -1.69
N ASP A 192 -13.24 24.37 -2.55
CA ASP A 192 -13.87 23.75 -3.71
C ASP A 192 -12.79 23.15 -4.63
N VAL A 193 -13.18 22.16 -5.45
CA VAL A 193 -12.23 21.49 -6.34
C VAL A 193 -11.58 22.51 -7.29
N PRO A 194 -10.24 22.54 -7.41
CA PRO A 194 -9.57 23.39 -8.38
C PRO A 194 -9.90 23.01 -9.82
N ASP A 195 -9.87 23.98 -10.71
CA ASP A 195 -10.01 23.75 -12.14
C ASP A 195 -8.90 22.84 -12.66
N SER A 196 -9.28 21.94 -13.54
CA SER A 196 -8.32 21.05 -14.19
C SER A 196 -8.84 20.58 -15.55
N GLN A 197 -7.92 20.11 -16.37
CA GLN A 197 -8.27 19.53 -17.67
C GLN A 197 -9.14 18.30 -17.52
N GLY A 198 -9.90 18.00 -18.56
CA GLY A 198 -10.76 16.82 -18.64
C GLY A 198 -11.11 16.46 -20.08
N VAL A 199 -11.63 15.25 -20.26
CA VAL A 199 -12.18 14.84 -21.55
C VAL A 199 -13.61 15.36 -21.72
N LEU A 200 -14.04 15.54 -22.95
CA LEU A 200 -15.37 16.00 -23.29
C LEU A 200 -16.20 14.90 -23.94
N TYR A 201 -17.51 14.96 -23.80
CA TYR A 201 -18.40 14.16 -24.61
C TYR A 201 -18.48 14.70 -26.06
N THR A 202 -18.79 13.84 -27.00
CA THR A 202 -19.20 14.27 -28.34
C THR A 202 -20.52 15.06 -28.25
N LYS A 203 -20.77 15.96 -29.20
CA LYS A 203 -21.97 16.81 -29.21
C LYS A 203 -23.26 16.04 -29.00
N TRP A 204 -23.48 14.96 -29.78
CA TRP A 204 -24.69 14.14 -29.65
C TRP A 204 -24.81 13.47 -28.29
N LYS A 205 -23.70 13.01 -27.71
CA LYS A 205 -23.69 12.39 -26.38
C LYS A 205 -24.03 13.42 -25.30
N THR A 206 -23.50 14.63 -25.41
CA THR A 206 -23.84 15.76 -24.52
C THR A 206 -25.34 16.04 -24.54
N GLU A 207 -25.95 16.13 -25.74
CA GLU A 207 -27.40 16.40 -25.91
C GLU A 207 -28.28 15.32 -25.24
N ILE A 208 -27.86 14.05 -25.29
CA ILE A 208 -28.59 12.96 -24.65
C ILE A 208 -28.37 12.96 -23.14
N ILE A 209 -27.12 13.06 -22.69
CA ILE A 209 -26.78 13.00 -21.25
C ILE A 209 -27.33 14.23 -20.51
N ALA A 210 -27.48 15.38 -21.16
CA ALA A 210 -28.11 16.59 -20.60
C ALA A 210 -29.55 16.33 -20.09
N ARG A 211 -30.25 15.35 -20.65
CA ARG A 211 -31.62 14.99 -20.27
C ARG A 211 -31.69 13.99 -19.10
N ILE A 212 -30.56 13.50 -18.64
CA ILE A 212 -30.49 12.59 -17.47
C ILE A 212 -30.45 13.46 -16.20
N PRO A 213 -31.38 13.26 -15.25
CA PRO A 213 -31.41 14.03 -14.02
C PRO A 213 -30.21 13.68 -13.12
N GLN A 214 -29.93 14.54 -12.13
CA GLN A 214 -28.91 14.28 -11.11
C GLN A 214 -29.21 12.95 -10.41
N GLY A 215 -28.18 12.10 -10.25
CA GLY A 215 -28.31 10.74 -9.69
C GLY A 215 -28.89 9.71 -10.67
N GLY A 216 -29.38 10.15 -11.82
CA GLY A 216 -30.02 9.29 -12.81
C GLY A 216 -29.07 8.55 -13.74
N TYR A 217 -29.67 7.83 -14.69
CA TYR A 217 -28.94 7.04 -15.67
C TYR A 217 -29.79 6.83 -16.94
N TRP A 218 -29.33 6.04 -17.90
CA TRP A 218 -29.97 5.89 -19.21
C TRP A 218 -31.47 5.50 -19.17
N ARG A 219 -31.94 4.80 -18.12
CA ARG A 219 -33.38 4.39 -18.01
C ARG A 219 -34.29 5.59 -17.70
N ASP A 220 -33.77 6.68 -17.21
CA ASP A 220 -34.53 7.91 -16.95
C ASP A 220 -34.80 8.73 -18.22
N LEU A 221 -34.22 8.31 -19.36
CA LEU A 221 -34.46 8.90 -20.67
C LEU A 221 -35.74 8.38 -21.29
N PRO A 222 -36.40 9.16 -22.18
CA PRO A 222 -37.41 8.66 -23.09
C PRO A 222 -36.91 7.48 -23.92
N ILE A 223 -37.80 6.51 -24.23
CA ILE A 223 -37.43 5.25 -24.88
C ILE A 223 -36.64 5.39 -26.18
N GLN A 224 -36.95 6.42 -26.97
CA GLN A 224 -36.22 6.72 -28.21
C GLN A 224 -34.76 7.08 -27.94
N LEU A 225 -34.49 7.90 -26.92
CA LEU A 225 -33.15 8.28 -26.54
C LEU A 225 -32.39 7.13 -25.85
N GLN A 226 -33.10 6.26 -25.12
CA GLN A 226 -32.50 5.02 -24.61
C GLN A 226 -31.93 4.16 -25.72
N LYS A 227 -32.77 3.91 -26.77
CA LYS A 227 -32.36 3.15 -27.97
C LYS A 227 -31.20 3.81 -28.69
N GLN A 228 -31.24 5.14 -28.84
CA GLN A 228 -30.17 5.92 -29.47
C GLN A 228 -28.85 5.85 -28.70
N LEU A 229 -28.90 5.94 -27.38
CA LEU A 229 -27.70 5.88 -26.51
C LEU A 229 -27.08 4.48 -26.45
N LEU A 230 -27.93 3.44 -26.31
CA LEU A 230 -27.46 2.06 -26.16
C LEU A 230 -27.19 1.37 -27.49
N LYS A 231 -27.83 1.82 -28.58
CA LYS A 231 -27.71 1.20 -29.88
C LYS A 231 -28.01 -0.32 -29.80
N GLY A 232 -27.18 -1.15 -30.42
CA GLY A 232 -27.33 -2.60 -30.39
C GLY A 232 -27.35 -3.22 -28.99
N SER A 233 -26.72 -2.56 -28.00
CA SER A 233 -26.75 -3.03 -26.62
C SER A 233 -28.12 -2.88 -25.94
N PHE A 234 -29.08 -2.17 -26.54
CA PHE A 234 -30.41 -1.96 -25.95
C PHE A 234 -31.16 -3.27 -25.72
N HIS A 235 -31.04 -4.21 -26.63
CA HIS A 235 -31.74 -5.50 -26.60
C HIS A 235 -30.97 -6.60 -25.83
N LEU A 236 -29.74 -6.36 -25.45
CA LEU A 236 -28.95 -7.32 -24.67
C LEU A 236 -29.42 -7.37 -23.23
N GLU A 237 -29.42 -8.54 -22.61
CA GLU A 237 -29.71 -8.72 -21.20
C GLU A 237 -28.52 -8.35 -20.34
N GLY A 238 -28.76 -7.95 -19.07
CA GLY A 238 -27.73 -7.75 -18.01
C GLY A 238 -27.16 -6.35 -17.89
N GLY A 239 -26.55 -6.11 -16.80
CA GLY A 239 -25.48 -5.19 -16.31
C GLY A 239 -25.46 -3.71 -16.66
N LYS A 240 -26.33 -3.15 -17.45
CA LYS A 240 -26.26 -1.78 -18.02
C LYS A 240 -26.39 -0.62 -17.02
N THR A 241 -26.23 -0.86 -15.73
CA THR A 241 -26.45 0.14 -14.66
C THR A 241 -25.43 1.28 -14.66
N GLY A 242 -24.31 1.13 -15.36
CA GLY A 242 -23.25 2.14 -15.46
C GLY A 242 -23.37 3.09 -16.64
N ILE A 243 -24.28 2.82 -17.61
CA ILE A 243 -24.39 3.62 -18.84
C ILE A 243 -25.12 4.94 -18.57
N GLY A 244 -24.60 6.05 -19.12
CA GLY A 244 -25.20 7.37 -18.99
C GLY A 244 -25.40 7.80 -17.54
N ARG A 245 -24.52 7.44 -16.64
CA ARG A 245 -24.67 7.72 -15.23
C ARG A 245 -24.24 9.18 -14.92
N ARG A 246 -25.20 10.02 -14.51
CA ARG A 246 -24.97 11.31 -13.88
C ARG A 246 -24.85 11.11 -12.37
N LEU A 247 -23.81 11.66 -11.76
CA LEU A 247 -23.60 11.56 -10.31
C LEU A 247 -24.63 12.41 -9.54
N SER A 248 -24.77 12.12 -8.25
CA SER A 248 -25.53 12.95 -7.31
C SER A 248 -24.59 13.60 -6.32
N TRP A 249 -24.88 14.86 -5.95
CA TRP A 249 -24.14 15.55 -4.88
C TRP A 249 -24.22 14.81 -3.54
N ASN A 250 -25.35 14.19 -3.27
CA ASN A 250 -25.69 13.63 -1.96
C ASN A 250 -25.43 12.11 -1.87
N GLU A 251 -24.75 11.53 -2.85
CA GLU A 251 -24.35 10.13 -2.84
C GLU A 251 -22.84 9.98 -3.08
N PRO A 252 -22.23 8.87 -2.59
CA PRO A 252 -20.90 8.49 -3.02
C PRO A 252 -20.89 8.19 -4.53
N SER A 253 -19.82 8.55 -5.22
CA SER A 253 -19.60 8.17 -6.61
C SER A 253 -19.63 6.65 -6.78
N LEU A 254 -20.06 6.20 -7.93
CA LEU A 254 -19.79 4.81 -8.36
C LEU A 254 -18.28 4.64 -8.59
N THR A 255 -17.82 3.39 -8.61
CA THR A 255 -16.41 3.08 -8.88
C THR A 255 -15.92 3.82 -10.12
N LEU A 256 -14.85 4.60 -9.95
CA LEU A 256 -14.13 5.23 -11.03
C LEU A 256 -13.28 4.20 -11.77
N THR A 257 -13.24 4.32 -13.08
CA THR A 257 -12.46 3.45 -13.98
C THR A 257 -11.39 4.26 -14.69
N CYS A 258 -10.58 3.62 -15.52
CA CYS A 258 -9.48 4.27 -16.24
C CYS A 258 -9.92 5.23 -17.38
N ALA A 259 -11.22 5.27 -17.70
CA ALA A 259 -11.75 6.06 -18.82
C ALA A 259 -13.09 6.73 -18.44
N PRO A 260 -13.07 8.04 -18.10
CA PRO A 260 -14.24 8.75 -17.57
C PRO A 260 -15.37 8.94 -18.58
N ALA A 261 -15.07 8.92 -19.87
CA ALA A 261 -16.06 9.09 -20.95
C ALA A 261 -16.54 7.76 -21.57
N GLN A 262 -16.06 6.63 -21.07
CA GLN A 262 -16.46 5.31 -21.60
C GLN A 262 -17.96 5.07 -21.43
N ASN A 263 -18.59 4.44 -22.43
CA ASN A 263 -20.05 4.29 -22.43
C ASN A 263 -20.60 3.52 -21.23
N GLN A 264 -19.97 2.41 -20.86
CA GLN A 264 -20.45 1.53 -19.79
C GLN A 264 -20.11 2.01 -18.38
N THR A 265 -19.04 2.80 -18.23
CA THR A 265 -18.49 3.16 -16.92
C THR A 265 -18.24 4.66 -16.76
N GLY A 266 -18.65 5.47 -17.74
CA GLY A 266 -18.53 6.94 -17.68
C GLY A 266 -19.32 7.53 -16.50
N ARG A 267 -18.78 8.62 -15.95
CA ARG A 267 -19.39 9.38 -14.84
C ARG A 267 -19.54 10.81 -15.28
N CYS A 268 -20.80 11.28 -15.35
CA CYS A 268 -21.13 12.66 -15.62
C CYS A 268 -21.13 13.45 -14.33
N HIS A 269 -20.63 14.69 -14.37
CA HIS A 269 -20.70 15.63 -13.25
C HIS A 269 -22.16 15.84 -12.81
N PRO A 270 -22.45 16.07 -11.52
CA PRO A 270 -23.83 16.22 -11.04
C PRO A 270 -24.66 17.30 -11.74
N GLU A 271 -24.08 18.45 -12.03
CA GLU A 271 -24.75 19.60 -12.63
C GLU A 271 -24.36 19.81 -14.10
N GLU A 272 -23.07 19.78 -14.39
CA GLU A 272 -22.54 20.01 -15.72
C GLU A 272 -22.61 18.77 -16.59
N THR A 273 -22.96 18.95 -17.87
CA THR A 273 -23.05 17.78 -18.78
C THR A 273 -21.70 17.49 -19.42
N ARG A 274 -20.80 17.03 -18.60
CA ARG A 274 -19.43 16.60 -18.97
C ARG A 274 -18.98 15.43 -18.10
N PRO A 275 -17.96 14.68 -18.50
CA PRO A 275 -17.24 13.79 -17.59
C PRO A 275 -16.60 14.61 -16.44
N LEU A 276 -16.24 13.93 -15.37
CA LEU A 276 -15.42 14.53 -14.31
C LEU A 276 -14.05 14.94 -14.86
N THR A 277 -13.49 16.04 -14.39
CA THR A 277 -12.11 16.47 -14.68
C THR A 277 -11.09 15.58 -13.96
N VAL A 278 -9.81 15.73 -14.28
CA VAL A 278 -8.73 14.97 -13.63
C VAL A 278 -8.70 15.21 -12.12
N ARG A 279 -8.84 16.48 -11.68
CA ARG A 279 -8.80 16.80 -10.25
C ARG A 279 -10.05 16.32 -9.52
N GLU A 280 -11.22 16.39 -10.12
CA GLU A 280 -12.45 15.79 -9.57
C GLU A 280 -12.31 14.27 -9.39
N TYR A 281 -11.70 13.60 -10.37
CA TYR A 281 -11.38 12.17 -10.29
C TYR A 281 -10.42 11.87 -9.14
N ALA A 282 -9.34 12.67 -9.01
CA ALA A 282 -8.34 12.51 -7.97
C ALA A 282 -8.94 12.70 -6.57
N ARG A 283 -9.76 13.74 -6.37
CA ARG A 283 -10.42 13.97 -5.08
C ARG A 283 -11.41 12.87 -4.69
N ILE A 284 -12.12 12.27 -5.64
CA ILE A 284 -12.99 11.12 -5.35
C ILE A 284 -12.19 9.89 -4.93
N GLN A 285 -10.93 9.76 -5.38
CA GLN A 285 -9.96 8.77 -4.91
C GLN A 285 -9.16 9.23 -3.67
N THR A 286 -9.52 10.40 -3.15
CA THR A 286 -8.91 11.03 -1.97
C THR A 286 -7.41 11.35 -2.10
N PHE A 287 -6.94 11.64 -3.32
CA PHE A 287 -5.63 12.25 -3.51
C PHE A 287 -5.63 13.71 -3.04
N PRO A 288 -4.55 14.20 -2.45
CA PRO A 288 -4.41 15.61 -2.10
C PRO A 288 -4.31 16.48 -3.35
N ASP A 289 -4.63 17.78 -3.22
CA ASP A 289 -4.69 18.69 -4.36
C ASP A 289 -3.33 19.05 -4.94
N ASP A 290 -2.30 18.97 -4.14
CA ASP A 290 -0.90 19.18 -4.51
C ASP A 290 -0.25 17.97 -5.19
N TRP A 291 -0.98 16.84 -5.29
CA TRP A 291 -0.50 15.67 -6.01
C TRP A 291 -0.73 15.80 -7.51
N ASP A 292 0.33 16.06 -8.24
CA ASP A 292 0.30 16.23 -9.70
C ASP A 292 0.44 14.87 -10.42
N PHE A 293 -0.36 14.68 -11.47
CA PHE A 293 -0.26 13.51 -12.34
C PHE A 293 0.46 13.87 -13.63
N CYS A 294 1.44 13.08 -14.03
CA CYS A 294 2.19 13.22 -15.28
C CYS A 294 1.54 12.45 -16.44
N GLY A 295 1.99 12.76 -17.66
CA GLY A 295 1.50 12.14 -18.88
C GLY A 295 0.24 12.77 -19.47
N SER A 296 -0.30 12.13 -20.51
CA SER A 296 -1.52 12.61 -21.18
C SER A 296 -2.72 12.57 -20.25
N THR A 297 -3.75 13.38 -20.55
CA THR A 297 -5.02 13.38 -19.79
C THR A 297 -5.59 11.98 -19.63
N MET A 298 -5.51 11.13 -20.64
CA MET A 298 -5.99 9.73 -20.54
C MET A 298 -5.09 8.87 -19.63
N SER A 299 -3.78 9.09 -19.66
CA SER A 299 -2.85 8.44 -18.73
C SER A 299 -3.15 8.85 -17.30
N GLN A 300 -3.40 10.11 -17.02
CA GLN A 300 -3.77 10.61 -15.69
C GLN A 300 -5.05 9.94 -15.17
N TYR A 301 -6.11 9.80 -15.97
CA TYR A 301 -7.30 9.05 -15.60
C TYR A 301 -7.03 7.56 -15.35
N LYS A 302 -6.15 6.93 -16.15
CA LYS A 302 -5.73 5.55 -15.97
C LYS A 302 -5.02 5.37 -14.62
N GLN A 303 -4.09 6.26 -14.29
CA GLN A 303 -3.36 6.26 -13.03
C GLN A 303 -4.33 6.38 -11.84
N ILE A 304 -5.23 7.37 -11.86
CA ILE A 304 -6.20 7.61 -10.78
C ILE A 304 -7.21 6.45 -10.67
N GLY A 305 -7.72 5.96 -11.81
CA GLY A 305 -8.71 4.89 -11.85
C GLY A 305 -8.20 3.56 -11.30
N ASN A 306 -6.90 3.26 -11.52
CA ASN A 306 -6.24 2.06 -11.00
C ASN A 306 -5.87 2.18 -9.52
N ALA A 307 -5.69 3.38 -9.00
CA ALA A 307 -5.20 3.59 -7.65
C ALA A 307 -6.11 2.99 -6.56
N VAL A 308 -5.49 2.60 -5.46
CA VAL A 308 -6.17 2.42 -4.18
C VAL A 308 -6.48 3.82 -3.63
N PRO A 309 -7.71 4.10 -3.18
CA PRO A 309 -8.01 5.39 -2.54
C PRO A 309 -7.10 5.64 -1.34
N VAL A 310 -6.54 6.86 -1.26
CA VAL A 310 -5.53 7.20 -0.24
C VAL A 310 -6.07 6.99 1.18
N ASN A 311 -7.29 7.44 1.47
CA ASN A 311 -7.89 7.28 2.80
C ASN A 311 -8.18 5.81 3.17
N LEU A 312 -8.51 4.95 2.18
CA LEU A 312 -8.66 3.51 2.41
C LEU A 312 -7.31 2.87 2.75
N ALA A 313 -6.27 3.22 2.00
CA ALA A 313 -4.91 2.77 2.25
C ALA A 313 -4.41 3.23 3.64
N ALA A 314 -4.67 4.49 4.02
CA ALA A 314 -4.33 5.02 5.33
C ALA A 314 -5.07 4.30 6.47
N ALA A 315 -6.33 3.91 6.26
CA ALA A 315 -7.08 3.16 7.27
C ALA A 315 -6.45 1.77 7.52
N VAL A 316 -6.04 1.07 6.46
CA VAL A 316 -5.34 -0.22 6.57
C VAL A 316 -3.95 -0.02 7.15
N GLY A 317 -3.21 0.97 6.67
CA GLY A 317 -1.85 1.29 7.13
C GLY A 317 -1.77 1.52 8.64
N ARG A 318 -2.70 2.28 9.22
CA ARG A 318 -2.76 2.47 10.68
C ARG A 318 -2.91 1.16 11.48
N ARG A 319 -3.61 0.16 10.94
CA ARG A 319 -3.72 -1.16 11.57
C ARG A 319 -2.44 -1.98 11.45
N LEU A 320 -1.73 -1.83 10.34
CA LEU A 320 -0.41 -2.45 10.16
C LEU A 320 0.64 -1.82 11.08
N VAL A 321 0.64 -0.48 11.22
CA VAL A 321 1.52 0.21 12.20
C VAL A 321 1.21 -0.25 13.62
N ALA A 322 -0.06 -0.35 14.00
CA ALA A 322 -0.43 -0.85 15.33
C ALA A 322 0.09 -2.28 15.56
N LEU A 323 -0.07 -3.17 14.58
CA LEU A 323 0.44 -4.54 14.65
C LEU A 323 1.97 -4.59 14.79
N LEU A 324 2.70 -3.80 14.00
CA LEU A 324 4.16 -3.72 14.06
C LEU A 324 4.65 -3.16 15.40
N ASN A 325 3.93 -2.19 15.97
CA ASN A 325 4.22 -1.66 17.31
C ASN A 325 4.05 -2.72 18.40
N GLU A 326 3.03 -3.57 18.29
CA GLU A 326 2.82 -4.66 19.25
C GLU A 326 3.94 -5.72 19.13
N MET A 327 4.37 -6.04 17.88
CA MET A 327 5.50 -6.92 17.64
C MET A 327 6.80 -6.38 18.24
N GLU A 328 7.03 -5.07 18.18
CA GLU A 328 8.21 -4.43 18.79
C GLU A 328 8.13 -4.39 20.31
N ALA A 329 6.94 -4.13 20.87
CA ALA A 329 6.75 -4.08 22.32
C ALA A 329 6.94 -5.45 23.01
N GLU A 330 6.72 -6.55 22.25
CA GLU A 330 6.93 -7.93 22.74
C GLU A 330 8.28 -8.51 22.35
N ALA A 331 9.04 -7.84 21.47
CA ALA A 331 10.42 -8.20 21.27
C ALA A 331 11.10 -8.21 22.64
N PRO A 332 11.67 -9.34 23.07
CA PRO A 332 12.25 -9.43 24.40
C PRO A 332 13.26 -8.29 24.54
N ASP A 333 13.12 -7.53 25.60
CA ASP A 333 14.15 -6.58 25.99
C ASP A 333 15.38 -7.38 26.39
N PHE A 334 16.19 -7.74 25.40
CA PHE A 334 17.41 -8.53 25.61
C PHE A 334 18.38 -7.82 26.57
N SER A 335 18.17 -6.51 26.81
CA SER A 335 18.98 -5.76 27.77
C SER A 335 18.78 -6.20 29.22
N LEU A 336 17.64 -6.82 29.57
CA LEU A 336 17.26 -7.08 30.95
C LEU A 336 17.27 -8.58 31.36
N GLN A 337 17.34 -9.55 30.44
CA GLN A 337 17.08 -10.96 30.76
C GLN A 337 18.29 -11.90 30.64
N HIS A 338 19.40 -11.50 30.05
CA HIS A 338 20.55 -12.39 29.92
C HIS A 338 21.40 -12.41 31.21
N PRO A 339 21.66 -13.60 31.81
CA PRO A 339 22.45 -13.70 33.05
C PRO A 339 23.84 -13.07 32.96
N ALA A 340 24.47 -13.07 31.80
CA ALA A 340 25.77 -12.43 31.56
C ALA A 340 25.76 -10.91 31.80
N TRP A 341 24.60 -10.24 31.64
CA TRP A 341 24.42 -8.80 31.86
C TRP A 341 24.43 -8.40 33.34
N ARG A 342 24.15 -9.35 34.24
CA ARG A 342 24.17 -9.09 35.70
C ARG A 342 25.59 -9.03 36.29
N HIS A 343 26.59 -9.48 35.56
CA HIS A 343 27.96 -9.62 36.08
C HIS A 343 28.98 -8.72 35.39
N GLY A 344 28.58 -7.67 34.70
CA GLY A 344 29.42 -6.69 34.03
C GLY A 344 30.86 -7.14 33.84
N ILE A 345 31.35 -7.12 32.61
CA ILE A 345 32.76 -7.42 32.35
C ILE A 345 33.60 -6.30 33.03
N ARG A 346 34.38 -6.63 34.01
CA ARG A 346 35.35 -5.71 34.68
C ARG A 346 36.71 -5.92 34.05
N TYR A 347 37.33 -4.83 33.64
CA TYR A 347 38.75 -4.84 33.31
C TYR A 347 39.60 -4.95 34.56
N PRO A 348 40.85 -5.46 34.45
CA PRO A 348 41.77 -5.58 35.58
C PRO A 348 42.13 -4.26 36.25
N ASP A 349 42.00 -3.13 35.57
CA ASP A 349 42.27 -1.79 36.07
C ASP A 349 41.06 -1.08 36.70
N GLY A 350 39.90 -1.75 36.73
CA GLY A 350 38.69 -1.21 37.33
C GLY A 350 37.93 -0.19 36.49
N ALA A 351 38.38 0.13 35.29
CA ALA A 351 37.68 1.05 34.39
C ALA A 351 36.46 0.40 33.73
N VAL A 352 35.37 1.15 33.69
CA VAL A 352 34.11 0.74 33.02
C VAL A 352 33.66 1.87 32.13
N GLN A 353 33.64 1.67 30.82
CA GLN A 353 33.20 2.68 29.86
C GLN A 353 32.05 2.18 28.98
N MET A 354 30.99 2.96 28.86
CA MET A 354 29.79 2.62 28.10
C MET A 354 29.88 3.04 26.65
N LEU A 355 29.35 2.22 25.76
CA LEU A 355 29.31 2.42 24.32
C LEU A 355 27.86 2.32 23.83
N LEU A 356 27.35 3.32 23.08
CA LEU A 356 26.01 3.32 22.45
C LEU A 356 26.12 2.89 20.99
N LEU A 357 25.42 1.84 20.61
CA LEU A 357 25.36 1.34 19.24
C LEU A 357 23.96 1.63 18.63
N GLU A 358 23.85 1.76 17.31
CA GLU A 358 22.52 1.96 16.69
C GLU A 358 21.58 0.78 16.89
N PRO A 359 20.29 0.99 17.17
CA PRO A 359 19.40 0.00 17.76
C PRO A 359 19.08 -1.24 16.89
N SER A 360 19.88 -1.55 15.88
CA SER A 360 19.57 -2.61 14.92
C SER A 360 20.71 -3.56 14.57
N THR A 361 21.87 -3.48 15.24
CA THR A 361 23.02 -4.30 14.86
C THR A 361 23.49 -5.17 16.03
N MET A 362 23.52 -6.50 15.85
CA MET A 362 24.08 -7.46 16.80
C MET A 362 25.48 -7.90 16.36
N TYR A 363 26.40 -8.03 17.30
CA TYR A 363 27.78 -8.44 17.04
C TYR A 363 28.22 -9.60 17.96
N LEU A 364 29.07 -10.50 17.45
CA LEU A 364 29.74 -11.54 18.24
C LEU A 364 31.18 -11.10 18.53
N VAL A 365 31.60 -11.24 19.78
CA VAL A 365 32.98 -11.05 20.20
C VAL A 365 33.52 -12.41 20.68
N ASP A 366 34.60 -12.88 20.04
CA ASP A 366 35.28 -14.15 20.33
C ASP A 366 34.34 -15.35 20.51
N ASP A 367 34.07 -16.13 19.52
CA ASP A 367 33.34 -17.41 19.49
C ASP A 367 32.46 -17.76 20.72
N SER A 368 32.35 -16.85 21.66
CA SER A 368 31.46 -16.91 22.82
C SER A 368 30.15 -16.20 22.45
N PRO A 369 28.99 -16.74 22.84
CA PRO A 369 27.70 -16.13 22.52
C PRO A 369 27.42 -14.90 23.38
N VAL A 370 28.21 -13.84 23.20
CA VAL A 370 27.95 -12.53 23.79
C VAL A 370 27.38 -11.62 22.72
N THR A 371 26.10 -11.33 22.87
CA THR A 371 25.39 -10.41 21.98
C THR A 371 25.55 -9.00 22.53
N LEU A 372 26.24 -8.14 21.79
CA LEU A 372 26.35 -6.71 22.10
C LEU A 372 25.31 -5.93 21.29
N LEU A 373 24.44 -5.20 21.96
CA LEU A 373 23.48 -4.27 21.33
C LEU A 373 24.05 -2.85 21.46
N GLY A 374 24.20 -2.15 20.31
CA GLY A 374 24.69 -0.81 20.38
C GLY A 374 24.81 -0.06 19.03
N THR A 375 25.25 1.19 19.02
CA THR A 375 25.49 2.00 17.81
C THR A 375 26.95 2.39 17.63
N TYR A 376 27.44 2.34 16.38
CA TYR A 376 28.76 2.83 16.03
C TYR A 376 28.70 4.30 15.59
N ARG A 377 29.41 5.18 16.31
CA ARG A 377 29.61 6.58 15.89
C ARG A 377 30.80 6.71 14.96
N LYS A 378 30.53 6.82 13.66
CA LYS A 378 31.55 6.99 12.62
C LYS A 378 32.44 8.24 12.80
N SER A 379 31.95 9.27 13.49
CA SER A 379 32.63 10.56 13.68
C SER A 379 33.76 10.52 14.69
N CYS A 380 33.78 9.55 15.60
CA CYS A 380 34.80 9.44 16.65
C CYS A 380 35.45 8.05 16.72
N ARG A 381 35.16 7.12 15.81
CA ARG A 381 35.64 5.73 15.81
C ARG A 381 35.37 4.99 17.14
N GLU A 382 34.28 5.31 17.79
CA GLU A 382 33.91 4.72 19.07
C GLU A 382 32.61 3.91 18.92
N TRP A 383 32.59 2.75 19.56
CA TRP A 383 31.41 1.92 19.71
C TRP A 383 30.73 2.25 21.04
N ILE A 384 29.43 2.47 21.01
CA ILE A 384 28.66 2.81 22.20
C ILE A 384 27.56 1.74 22.38
N VAL A 385 27.65 0.93 23.41
CA VAL A 385 26.68 -0.12 23.76
C VAL A 385 25.59 0.47 24.64
N SER A 386 24.32 0.40 24.20
CA SER A 386 23.20 0.87 24.98
C SER A 386 22.64 -0.26 25.85
N SER A 387 23.30 -0.55 26.93
CA SER A 387 22.63 -1.08 28.10
C SER A 387 22.86 -0.10 29.24
N ASN A 388 21.86 0.09 30.06
CA ASN A 388 21.93 1.05 31.19
C ASN A 388 23.03 0.77 32.21
N LEU A 389 24.05 -0.01 31.91
CA LEU A 389 24.93 -0.51 32.93
C LEU A 389 26.44 -0.64 32.65
N TYR A 390 26.98 -0.63 31.42
CA TYR A 390 28.42 -0.88 31.25
C TYR A 390 29.08 -0.27 30.02
N ASN A 391 30.32 0.23 30.17
CA ASN A 391 31.17 0.81 29.14
C ASN A 391 32.39 -0.08 28.88
N TYR A 392 32.78 -0.23 27.60
CA TYR A 392 33.97 -0.96 27.15
C TYR A 392 34.78 -0.10 26.18
N PRO A 393 36.09 0.02 26.32
CA PRO A 393 36.97 0.38 25.22
C PRO A 393 37.30 -0.90 24.43
N VAL A 394 36.84 -0.97 23.17
CA VAL A 394 37.19 -2.04 22.24
C VAL A 394 38.25 -1.50 21.29
N THR A 395 39.35 -2.22 21.09
CA THR A 395 40.38 -1.83 20.15
C THR A 395 39.98 -2.07 18.70
N ASP A 396 40.55 -1.31 17.74
CA ASP A 396 40.28 -1.47 16.32
C ASP A 396 40.52 -2.93 15.84
N SER A 397 41.43 -3.66 16.45
CA SER A 397 41.71 -5.07 16.14
C SER A 397 40.63 -6.05 16.65
N GLU A 398 39.87 -5.68 17.65
CA GLU A 398 38.75 -6.47 18.16
C GLU A 398 37.47 -6.17 17.36
N ILE A 399 37.34 -4.94 16.84
CA ILE A 399 36.24 -4.55 15.94
C ILE A 399 36.34 -5.30 14.60
N GLU A 400 37.56 -5.49 14.07
CA GLU A 400 37.78 -6.24 12.82
C GLU A 400 37.41 -7.74 12.94
N LYS A 401 37.40 -8.29 14.14
CA LYS A 401 36.98 -9.69 14.41
C LYS A 401 35.49 -9.84 14.61
N CYS A 402 34.75 -8.74 14.84
CA CYS A 402 33.31 -8.76 14.99
C CYS A 402 32.65 -8.98 13.63
N GLN A 403 32.06 -10.13 13.38
CA GLN A 403 31.19 -10.33 12.25
C GLN A 403 29.77 -9.91 12.63
N PRO A 404 29.09 -9.09 11.82
CA PRO A 404 27.68 -8.78 12.05
C PRO A 404 26.87 -10.05 11.97
N LEU A 405 26.18 -10.42 13.04
CA LEU A 405 25.12 -11.41 12.99
C LEU A 405 24.04 -10.84 12.09
N ARG A 406 23.91 -11.41 10.92
CA ARG A 406 23.04 -11.05 9.80
C ARG A 406 22.04 -9.97 10.17
N SER A 407 22.35 -8.75 9.71
CA SER A 407 21.49 -7.59 9.84
C SER A 407 20.08 -7.91 9.40
N VAL A 408 19.10 -7.49 10.16
CA VAL A 408 17.68 -7.61 9.86
C VAL A 408 17.35 -6.65 8.71
N SER A 409 16.71 -7.09 7.71
CA SER A 409 16.76 -6.64 6.31
C SER A 409 15.67 -5.66 5.88
N ARG A 410 15.95 -4.68 5.00
CA ARG A 410 15.04 -3.63 4.47
C ARG A 410 14.60 -3.89 3.06
N LEU A 411 13.33 -3.70 2.72
CA LEU A 411 12.93 -3.55 1.34
C LEU A 411 11.55 -3.02 1.09
N ILE A 412 11.44 -2.49 -0.06
CA ILE A 412 10.26 -1.98 -0.69
C ILE A 412 9.09 -1.96 0.27
N LEU A 413 9.02 -0.96 0.94
CA LEU A 413 8.36 0.24 0.80
C LEU A 413 8.24 1.06 2.04
N VAL A 414 8.39 0.52 3.26
CA VAL A 414 7.98 1.40 4.35
C VAL A 414 8.64 1.09 5.67
N ARG A 415 9.36 2.09 6.18
CA ARG A 415 9.90 2.17 7.51
C ARG A 415 8.90 2.87 8.43
N LYS A 416 8.79 2.45 9.66
CA LYS A 416 8.03 3.18 10.66
C LYS A 416 8.81 4.41 11.10
N ASN A 417 8.20 5.60 11.02
CA ASN A 417 8.76 6.81 11.62
C ASN A 417 8.84 6.63 13.14
N ASP A 418 10.03 6.86 13.70
CA ASP A 418 10.26 6.82 15.15
C ASP A 418 9.66 8.09 15.78
N SER A 419 8.33 8.16 15.83
CA SER A 419 7.57 9.31 16.35
C SER A 419 7.51 9.36 17.88
N ARG A 420 8.44 8.69 18.59
CA ARG A 420 8.56 8.80 20.05
C ARG A 420 9.08 10.17 20.53
N LEU A 421 9.40 11.09 19.62
CA LEU A 421 10.02 12.39 19.96
C LEU A 421 9.06 13.59 19.98
N PHE A 422 7.78 13.44 19.74
CA PHE A 422 6.85 14.58 19.78
C PHE A 422 5.54 14.26 20.52
N PHE A 423 5.62 14.09 21.84
CA PHE A 423 4.57 14.49 22.78
C PHE A 423 5.23 14.88 24.10
N LYS A 424 5.52 16.16 24.21
CA LYS A 424 5.52 16.92 25.45
C LYS A 424 4.43 17.94 25.38
#